data_04b19e8436ece27a8fd2469da7e2f171
#
_entry.id   04b19e8436ece27a8fd2469da7e2f171
#
_cell.length_a   1.000
_cell.length_b   1.000
_cell.length_c   1.000
_cell.angle_alpha   90.00
_cell.angle_beta   90.00
_cell.angle_gamma   90.00
#
_symmetry.space_group_name_H-M   'P 1'
#
loop_
_entity.id
_entity.type
_entity.pdbx_description
1 polymer ?
#
loop_
_entity_poly.entity_id
_entity_poly.type
_entity_poly.pdbx_seq_one_letter_code
_entity_poly.pdbx_strand_id
1 'polypeptide(L)'
;MLSRLEGVRTFEAGRNFSFGPFTIMPIVMDHSAFDAYAFRIEGGGVTAFHTGDFRTHGFRSKKLPEVIRKYVGEVNYVVCEGTNVSRPTAASLPEHELQKLFKGAFAEHKSNIVYVSSTNVDRLFALYHAAIAVGRKFLVDNYQMNIMEEVMKRDKMWGKSNLYKFKEGNMPMEGTEKVPPAPF
;
A
#
# COMPACT_ATOMS: atom_id res chain seq x y z
N MET A 1 1.79 -16.40 11.08
CA MET A 1 2.47 -15.66 12.18
C MET A 1 1.48 -15.18 13.24
N LEU A 2 0.33 -14.61 12.88
CA LEU A 2 -0.69 -14.13 13.82
C LEU A 2 -1.37 -15.26 14.66
N SER A 3 -1.40 -16.50 14.14
CA SER A 3 -1.98 -17.67 14.83
C SER A 3 -1.25 -18.09 16.13
N ARG A 4 -0.09 -17.48 16.40
CA ARG A 4 0.68 -17.77 17.63
C ARG A 4 0.46 -16.72 18.74
N LEU A 5 -0.33 -15.68 18.46
CA LEU A 5 -0.62 -14.63 19.42
C LEU A 5 -2.02 -14.86 19.99
N GLU A 6 -2.12 -15.16 21.27
CA GLU A 6 -3.41 -15.23 21.96
C GLU A 6 -4.03 -13.83 22.07
N GLY A 7 -5.36 -13.74 21.95
CA GLY A 7 -6.10 -12.50 22.12
C GLY A 7 -6.05 -11.51 20.95
N VAL A 8 -5.44 -11.88 19.81
CA VAL A 8 -5.44 -11.03 18.61
C VAL A 8 -6.85 -10.98 18.02
N ARG A 9 -7.33 -9.76 17.82
CA ARG A 9 -8.55 -9.48 17.06
C ARG A 9 -8.19 -8.75 15.78
N THR A 10 -8.87 -9.10 14.70
CA THR A 10 -8.76 -8.42 13.41
C THR A 10 -9.96 -7.51 13.21
N PHE A 11 -9.77 -6.48 12.39
CA PHE A 11 -10.85 -5.59 11.96
C PHE A 11 -10.89 -5.55 10.43
N GLU A 12 -11.97 -5.04 9.89
CA GLU A 12 -12.22 -4.90 8.46
C GLU A 12 -12.38 -3.41 8.12
N ALA A 13 -11.74 -2.96 7.06
CA ALA A 13 -11.84 -1.57 6.60
C ALA A 13 -13.28 -1.17 6.29
N GLY A 14 -13.67 0.03 6.70
CA GLY A 14 -15.01 0.57 6.50
C GLY A 14 -16.10 -0.07 7.35
N ARG A 15 -15.76 -0.94 8.29
CA ARG A 15 -16.69 -1.59 9.21
C ARG A 15 -16.38 -1.21 10.65
N ASN A 16 -17.38 -0.66 11.33
CA ASN A 16 -17.25 -0.30 12.73
C ASN A 16 -16.99 -1.51 13.62
N PHE A 17 -16.12 -1.35 14.61
CA PHE A 17 -15.96 -2.26 15.72
C PHE A 17 -15.89 -1.50 17.04
N SER A 18 -16.19 -2.17 18.16
CA SER A 18 -16.13 -1.59 19.49
C SER A 18 -14.83 -1.97 20.19
N PHE A 19 -14.22 -0.99 20.87
CA PHE A 19 -13.09 -1.17 21.77
C PHE A 19 -13.33 -0.39 23.06
N GLY A 20 -13.68 -1.08 24.12
CA GLY A 20 -14.16 -0.46 25.36
C GLY A 20 -15.38 0.43 25.09
N PRO A 21 -15.38 1.69 25.53
CA PRO A 21 -16.48 2.64 25.33
C PRO A 21 -16.45 3.30 23.92
N PHE A 22 -15.50 2.94 23.05
CA PHE A 22 -15.30 3.57 21.76
C PHE A 22 -15.90 2.75 20.64
N THR A 23 -16.49 3.43 19.65
CA THR A 23 -16.79 2.90 18.33
C THR A 23 -15.72 3.37 17.35
N ILE A 24 -15.08 2.45 16.66
CA ILE A 24 -13.93 2.74 15.80
C ILE A 24 -14.23 2.28 14.37
N MET A 25 -14.03 3.17 13.41
CA MET A 25 -14.09 2.88 11.98
C MET A 25 -12.69 2.96 11.38
N PRO A 26 -12.11 1.84 10.93
CA PRO A 26 -10.86 1.82 10.19
C PRO A 26 -11.09 2.23 8.73
N ILE A 27 -10.26 3.15 8.25
CA ILE A 27 -10.36 3.75 6.91
C ILE A 27 -9.03 3.54 6.21
N VAL A 28 -9.05 2.95 5.01
CA VAL A 28 -7.82 2.73 4.23
C VAL A 28 -7.26 4.06 3.77
N MET A 29 -5.95 4.24 3.98
CA MET A 29 -5.22 5.43 3.56
C MET A 29 -4.29 5.14 2.39
N ASP A 30 -3.96 6.19 1.64
CA ASP A 30 -2.89 6.14 0.65
C ASP A 30 -1.53 6.16 1.36
N HIS A 31 -0.82 5.06 1.30
CA HIS A 31 0.52 4.90 1.86
C HIS A 31 1.33 3.90 1.03
N SER A 32 2.67 3.90 1.18
CA SER A 32 3.54 2.98 0.46
C SER A 32 3.40 1.54 0.92
N ALA A 33 3.12 1.34 2.21
CA ALA A 33 2.86 0.03 2.78
C ALA A 33 1.43 -0.44 2.50
N PHE A 34 1.25 -1.75 2.42
CA PHE A 34 -0.06 -2.36 2.38
C PHE A 34 -0.73 -2.27 3.75
N ASP A 35 -2.06 -2.14 3.77
CA ASP A 35 -2.85 -2.05 5.01
C ASP A 35 -2.50 -0.86 5.92
N ALA A 36 -2.29 0.33 5.36
CA ALA A 36 -2.23 1.56 6.12
C ALA A 36 -3.65 2.08 6.41
N TYR A 37 -3.91 2.40 7.68
CA TYR A 37 -5.23 2.80 8.15
C TYR A 37 -5.21 4.11 8.91
N ALA A 38 -6.26 4.91 8.67
CA ALA A 38 -6.74 5.93 9.58
C ALA A 38 -7.90 5.38 10.41
N PHE A 39 -8.21 6.05 11.51
CA PHE A 39 -9.31 5.65 12.40
C PHE A 39 -10.19 6.85 12.71
N ARG A 40 -11.52 6.71 12.48
CA ARG A 40 -12.52 7.57 13.05
C ARG A 40 -13.01 6.92 14.34
N ILE A 41 -12.89 7.65 15.44
CA ILE A 41 -13.10 7.14 16.80
C ILE A 41 -14.19 7.97 17.45
N GLU A 42 -15.25 7.33 17.91
CA GLU A 42 -16.38 7.94 18.59
C GLU A 42 -16.49 7.43 20.03
N GLY A 43 -16.71 8.32 20.96
CA GLY A 43 -16.94 7.98 22.37
C GLY A 43 -17.24 9.22 23.21
N GLY A 44 -18.11 9.07 24.21
CA GLY A 44 -18.45 10.17 25.12
C GLY A 44 -19.05 11.42 24.46
N GLY A 45 -19.73 11.26 23.30
CA GLY A 45 -20.28 12.39 22.54
C GLY A 45 -19.24 13.16 21.70
N VAL A 46 -18.02 12.64 21.58
CA VAL A 46 -16.90 13.26 20.86
C VAL A 46 -16.45 12.35 19.73
N THR A 47 -16.07 12.94 18.61
CA THR A 47 -15.48 12.25 17.47
C THR A 47 -14.07 12.75 17.20
N ALA A 48 -13.12 11.84 17.09
CA ALA A 48 -11.74 12.10 16.69
C ALA A 48 -11.41 11.37 15.39
N PHE A 49 -10.55 11.97 14.58
CA PHE A 49 -9.96 11.35 13.41
C PHE A 49 -8.44 11.27 13.55
N HIS A 50 -7.90 10.06 13.58
CA HIS A 50 -6.48 9.79 13.59
C HIS A 50 -6.05 9.33 12.19
N THR A 51 -5.19 10.10 11.54
CA THR A 51 -4.83 9.84 10.13
C THR A 51 -4.01 8.58 9.92
N GLY A 52 -3.29 8.09 10.94
CA GLY A 52 -2.17 7.18 10.71
C GLY A 52 -1.15 7.83 9.78
N ASP A 53 -0.27 7.03 9.22
CA ASP A 53 0.66 7.46 8.19
C ASP A 53 -0.04 7.52 6.82
N PHE A 54 0.15 8.59 6.08
CA PHE A 54 -0.47 8.77 4.77
C PHE A 54 0.39 9.57 3.81
N ARG A 55 0.10 9.43 2.52
CA ARG A 55 0.66 10.24 1.45
C ARG A 55 -0.42 10.59 0.43
N THR A 56 -0.11 11.46 -0.53
CA THR A 56 -1.07 11.94 -1.54
C THR A 56 -0.57 11.73 -2.98
N HIS A 57 0.40 10.84 -3.17
CA HIS A 57 1.02 10.56 -4.47
C HIS A 57 1.10 9.06 -4.82
N GLY A 58 0.48 8.20 -4.02
CA GLY A 58 0.31 6.77 -4.32
C GLY A 58 -0.81 6.51 -5.33
N PHE A 59 -1.06 5.25 -5.64
CA PHE A 59 -2.13 4.85 -6.56
C PHE A 59 -3.54 5.18 -6.03
N ARG A 60 -3.70 5.28 -4.70
CA ARG A 60 -4.98 5.60 -4.04
C ARG A 60 -5.24 7.09 -3.88
N SER A 61 -4.24 7.94 -4.13
CA SER A 61 -4.27 9.39 -3.85
C SER A 61 -5.49 10.10 -4.44
N LYS A 62 -5.87 9.78 -5.67
CA LYS A 62 -7.01 10.41 -6.37
C LYS A 62 -8.35 10.19 -5.67
N LYS A 63 -8.51 9.08 -4.93
CA LYS A 63 -9.75 8.74 -4.21
C LYS A 63 -9.74 9.21 -2.76
N LEU A 64 -8.60 9.61 -2.24
CA LEU A 64 -8.46 10.00 -0.83
C LEU A 64 -9.43 11.11 -0.41
N PRO A 65 -9.64 12.21 -1.18
CA PRO A 65 -10.62 13.24 -0.79
C PRO A 65 -12.05 12.72 -0.69
N GLU A 66 -12.44 11.80 -1.59
CA GLU A 66 -13.77 11.18 -1.57
C GLU A 66 -13.93 10.27 -0.35
N VAL A 67 -12.92 9.48 -0.05
CA VAL A 67 -12.88 8.58 1.11
C VAL A 67 -12.98 9.39 2.42
N ILE A 68 -12.22 10.47 2.57
CA ILE A 68 -12.28 11.36 3.74
C ILE A 68 -13.69 11.94 3.88
N ARG A 69 -14.25 12.51 2.82
CA ARG A 69 -15.60 13.09 2.86
C ARG A 69 -16.66 12.07 3.25
N LYS A 70 -16.57 10.84 2.71
CA LYS A 70 -17.56 9.79 2.92
C LYS A 70 -17.51 9.17 4.31
N TYR A 71 -16.31 8.91 4.83
CA TYR A 71 -16.13 8.08 6.02
C TYR A 71 -15.71 8.87 7.26
N VAL A 72 -15.10 10.03 7.11
CA VAL A 72 -14.69 10.86 8.23
C VAL A 72 -15.78 11.88 8.57
N GLY A 73 -16.24 12.67 7.58
CA GLY A 73 -17.22 13.73 7.81
C GLY A 73 -16.73 14.80 8.78
N GLU A 74 -17.64 15.33 9.59
CA GLU A 74 -17.30 16.28 10.65
C GLU A 74 -16.77 15.58 11.89
N VAL A 75 -15.70 16.12 12.48
CA VAL A 75 -15.06 15.59 13.68
C VAL A 75 -14.67 16.73 14.62
N ASN A 76 -14.61 16.44 15.92
CA ASN A 76 -14.19 17.41 16.94
C ASN A 76 -12.67 17.59 16.97
N TYR A 77 -11.93 16.50 16.74
CA TYR A 77 -10.47 16.49 16.81
C TYR A 77 -9.87 15.75 15.62
N VAL A 78 -8.72 16.28 15.14
CA VAL A 78 -7.87 15.60 14.14
C VAL A 78 -6.49 15.40 14.75
N VAL A 79 -6.02 14.15 14.73
CA VAL A 79 -4.64 13.77 15.06
C VAL A 79 -3.96 13.38 13.76
N CYS A 80 -3.06 14.23 13.31
CA CYS A 80 -2.38 14.07 12.00
C CYS A 80 -0.90 13.79 12.21
N GLU A 81 -0.34 12.90 11.37
CA GLU A 81 1.12 12.75 11.29
C GLU A 81 1.79 14.06 10.86
N GLY A 82 3.04 14.24 11.27
CA GLY A 82 3.85 15.41 10.96
C GLY A 82 5.23 15.09 10.41
N THR A 83 5.46 13.89 9.87
CA THR A 83 6.78 13.39 9.44
C THR A 83 7.48 14.34 8.46
N ASN A 84 6.74 15.01 7.60
CA ASN A 84 7.28 15.89 6.56
C ASN A 84 7.07 17.39 6.84
N VAL A 85 6.57 17.76 8.00
CA VAL A 85 6.19 19.17 8.34
C VAL A 85 7.39 20.13 8.25
N SER A 86 8.58 19.68 8.59
CA SER A 86 9.80 20.48 8.55
C SER A 86 10.64 20.29 7.27
N ARG A 87 10.20 19.45 6.34
CA ARG A 87 10.94 19.20 5.10
C ARG A 87 10.51 20.18 4.01
N PRO A 88 11.45 20.69 3.19
CA PRO A 88 11.08 21.47 2.02
C PRO A 88 10.11 20.68 1.15
N THR A 89 9.10 21.36 0.62
CA THR A 89 8.14 20.75 -0.30
C THR A 89 8.85 20.36 -1.59
N ALA A 90 9.41 19.18 -1.65
CA ALA A 90 9.85 18.59 -2.90
C ALA A 90 8.62 18.00 -3.60
N ALA A 91 8.43 18.33 -4.87
CA ALA A 91 7.37 17.74 -5.67
C ALA A 91 7.62 16.23 -5.79
N SER A 92 6.85 15.42 -5.08
CA SER A 92 6.89 13.96 -5.23
C SER A 92 6.13 13.57 -6.49
N LEU A 93 6.79 12.82 -7.38
CA LEU A 93 6.11 12.26 -8.54
C LEU A 93 5.09 11.20 -8.10
N PRO A 94 3.87 11.23 -8.63
CA PRO A 94 2.90 10.18 -8.40
C PRO A 94 3.39 8.82 -8.90
N GLU A 95 2.98 7.73 -8.24
CA GLU A 95 3.44 6.37 -8.58
C GLU A 95 3.12 5.99 -10.04
N HIS A 96 2.00 6.46 -10.59
CA HIS A 96 1.66 6.20 -11.99
C HIS A 96 2.56 6.94 -13.00
N GLU A 97 3.12 8.09 -12.64
CA GLU A 97 4.13 8.78 -13.47
C GLU A 97 5.49 8.07 -13.36
N LEU A 98 5.87 7.64 -12.15
CA LEU A 98 7.07 6.83 -11.96
C LEU A 98 7.00 5.51 -12.74
N GLN A 99 5.82 4.86 -12.79
CA GLN A 99 5.62 3.67 -13.60
C GLN A 99 5.91 3.91 -15.09
N LYS A 100 5.51 5.08 -15.63
CA LYS A 100 5.82 5.47 -17.02
C LYS A 100 7.33 5.65 -17.23
N LEU A 101 8.01 6.31 -16.29
CA LEU A 101 9.46 6.49 -16.33
C LEU A 101 10.19 5.14 -16.29
N PHE A 102 9.80 4.23 -15.40
CA PHE A 102 10.35 2.88 -15.35
C PHE A 102 10.12 2.12 -16.66
N LYS A 103 8.93 2.21 -17.24
CA LYS A 103 8.65 1.60 -18.55
C LYS A 103 9.59 2.11 -19.64
N GLY A 104 9.88 3.41 -19.69
CA GLY A 104 10.84 4.01 -20.62
C GLY A 104 12.25 3.44 -20.41
N ALA A 105 12.75 3.49 -19.16
CA ALA A 105 14.07 2.98 -18.81
C ALA A 105 14.22 1.50 -19.11
N PHE A 106 13.22 0.68 -18.83
CA PHE A 106 13.24 -0.75 -19.08
C PHE A 106 13.15 -1.10 -20.57
N ALA A 107 12.54 -0.27 -21.39
CA ALA A 107 12.55 -0.42 -22.84
C ALA A 107 13.93 -0.10 -23.43
N GLU A 108 14.59 0.96 -22.92
CA GLU A 108 15.87 1.44 -23.41
C GLU A 108 17.04 0.53 -23.05
N HIS A 109 17.06 -0.03 -21.83
CA HIS A 109 18.19 -0.80 -21.31
C HIS A 109 17.88 -2.31 -21.27
N LYS A 110 18.87 -3.11 -21.70
CA LYS A 110 18.75 -4.59 -21.76
C LYS A 110 18.57 -5.21 -20.36
N SER A 111 19.25 -4.67 -19.36
CA SER A 111 19.19 -5.11 -17.96
C SER A 111 19.12 -3.90 -17.04
N ASN A 112 18.32 -3.98 -15.98
CA ASN A 112 18.13 -2.92 -15.02
C ASN A 112 18.24 -3.49 -13.62
N ILE A 113 18.95 -2.81 -12.73
CA ILE A 113 19.00 -3.09 -11.30
C ILE A 113 18.29 -1.96 -10.59
N VAL A 114 17.29 -2.29 -9.78
CA VAL A 114 16.49 -1.31 -9.04
C VAL A 114 16.58 -1.58 -7.55
N TYR A 115 17.06 -0.61 -6.79
CA TYR A 115 17.05 -0.66 -5.33
C TYR A 115 15.76 -0.06 -4.80
N VAL A 116 14.96 -0.86 -4.09
CA VAL A 116 13.64 -0.47 -3.59
C VAL A 116 13.35 -1.15 -2.25
N SER A 117 12.61 -0.46 -1.37
CA SER A 117 12.09 -1.10 -0.16
C SER A 117 11.07 -2.17 -0.51
N SER A 118 11.26 -3.38 0.03
CA SER A 118 10.34 -4.50 -0.18
C SER A 118 8.94 -4.27 0.42
N THR A 119 8.83 -3.34 1.38
CA THR A 119 7.54 -2.95 1.98
C THR A 119 6.83 -1.82 1.22
N ASN A 120 7.51 -1.19 0.24
CA ASN A 120 6.86 -0.22 -0.64
C ASN A 120 6.11 -0.95 -1.76
N VAL A 121 4.92 -1.44 -1.42
CA VAL A 121 4.10 -2.28 -2.31
C VAL A 121 3.68 -1.54 -3.57
N ASP A 122 3.34 -0.27 -3.48
CA ASP A 122 3.01 0.55 -4.64
C ASP A 122 4.18 0.63 -5.64
N ARG A 123 5.41 0.78 -5.13
CA ARG A 123 6.61 0.82 -5.98
C ARG A 123 6.92 -0.54 -6.60
N LEU A 124 6.80 -1.64 -5.85
CA LEU A 124 6.95 -2.99 -6.40
C LEU A 124 5.93 -3.25 -7.51
N PHE A 125 4.70 -2.82 -7.30
CA PHE A 125 3.64 -2.91 -8.30
C PHE A 125 3.96 -2.10 -9.56
N ALA A 126 4.41 -0.84 -9.39
CA ALA A 126 4.80 0.02 -10.51
C ALA A 126 5.94 -0.58 -11.35
N LEU A 127 6.98 -1.11 -10.68
CA LEU A 127 8.13 -1.76 -11.31
C LEU A 127 7.73 -3.03 -12.05
N TYR A 128 6.93 -3.90 -11.41
CA TYR A 128 6.42 -5.12 -12.02
C TYR A 128 5.66 -4.83 -13.30
N HIS A 129 4.67 -3.95 -13.25
CA HIS A 129 3.87 -3.61 -14.44
C HIS A 129 4.68 -2.91 -15.53
N ALA A 130 5.65 -2.08 -15.17
CA ALA A 130 6.56 -1.48 -16.14
C ALA A 130 7.42 -2.52 -16.87
N ALA A 131 7.95 -3.51 -16.14
CA ALA A 131 8.76 -4.58 -16.71
C ALA A 131 7.94 -5.46 -17.65
N ILE A 132 6.78 -5.95 -17.22
CA ILE A 132 5.90 -6.80 -18.03
C ILE A 132 5.41 -6.07 -19.28
N ALA A 133 5.11 -4.77 -19.19
CA ALA A 133 4.64 -3.99 -20.34
C ALA A 133 5.66 -3.87 -21.48
N VAL A 134 6.94 -4.14 -21.22
CA VAL A 134 8.03 -4.12 -22.21
C VAL A 134 8.64 -5.51 -22.44
N GLY A 135 7.96 -6.58 -21.98
CA GLY A 135 8.40 -7.97 -22.18
C GLY A 135 9.65 -8.35 -21.38
N ARG A 136 9.93 -7.66 -20.26
CA ARG A 136 11.06 -7.98 -19.38
C ARG A 136 10.65 -8.92 -18.26
N LYS A 137 11.56 -9.79 -17.85
CA LYS A 137 11.41 -10.56 -16.60
C LYS A 137 11.60 -9.63 -15.40
N PHE A 138 10.75 -9.79 -14.38
CA PHE A 138 10.87 -9.09 -13.10
C PHE A 138 11.42 -10.08 -12.08
N LEU A 139 12.67 -9.87 -11.67
CA LEU A 139 13.37 -10.73 -10.72
C LEU A 139 13.29 -10.09 -9.33
N VAL A 140 12.95 -10.88 -8.34
CA VAL A 140 12.83 -10.45 -6.94
C VAL A 140 13.47 -11.47 -6.00
N ASP A 141 13.90 -11.02 -4.83
CA ASP A 141 14.37 -11.92 -3.79
C ASP A 141 13.21 -12.66 -3.08
N ASN A 142 13.54 -13.63 -2.24
CA ASN A 142 12.54 -14.43 -1.51
C ASN A 142 11.69 -13.58 -0.56
N TYR A 143 12.25 -12.52 0.02
CA TYR A 143 11.50 -11.66 0.94
C TYR A 143 10.48 -10.80 0.18
N GLN A 144 10.88 -10.20 -0.92
CA GLN A 144 9.98 -9.45 -1.81
C GLN A 144 8.89 -10.36 -2.37
N MET A 145 9.22 -11.58 -2.79
CA MET A 145 8.26 -12.56 -3.28
C MET A 145 7.20 -12.86 -2.21
N ASN A 146 7.62 -13.16 -0.98
CA ASN A 146 6.70 -13.45 0.12
C ASN A 146 5.74 -12.28 0.39
N ILE A 147 6.24 -11.03 0.35
CA ILE A 147 5.39 -9.84 0.50
C ILE A 147 4.36 -9.74 -0.62
N MET A 148 4.79 -9.91 -1.87
CA MET A 148 3.89 -9.85 -3.02
C MET A 148 2.81 -10.93 -2.95
N GLU A 149 3.15 -12.17 -2.57
CA GLU A 149 2.21 -13.27 -2.39
C GLU A 149 1.18 -12.96 -1.28
N GLU A 150 1.62 -12.43 -0.13
CA GLU A 150 0.72 -12.09 0.97
C GLU A 150 -0.23 -10.94 0.60
N VAL A 151 0.26 -9.93 -0.11
CA VAL A 151 -0.59 -8.84 -0.62
C VAL A 151 -1.66 -9.39 -1.55
N MET A 152 -1.30 -10.28 -2.48
CA MET A 152 -2.26 -10.88 -3.42
C MET A 152 -3.32 -11.73 -2.74
N LYS A 153 -2.95 -12.50 -1.71
CA LYS A 153 -3.91 -13.27 -0.91
C LYS A 153 -4.95 -12.37 -0.24
N ARG A 154 -4.52 -11.20 0.22
CA ARG A 154 -5.37 -10.23 0.93
C ARG A 154 -6.20 -9.36 -0.01
N ASP A 155 -5.69 -9.03 -1.18
CA ASP A 155 -6.43 -8.25 -2.18
C ASP A 155 -7.71 -8.97 -2.65
N LYS A 156 -7.72 -10.31 -2.64
CA LYS A 156 -8.94 -11.11 -2.84
C LYS A 156 -10.02 -10.85 -1.78
N MET A 157 -9.65 -10.46 -0.58
CA MET A 157 -10.56 -10.10 0.51
C MET A 157 -11.17 -8.69 0.35
N TRP A 158 -10.55 -7.80 -0.41
CA TRP A 158 -10.95 -6.40 -0.57
C TRP A 158 -12.02 -6.19 -1.66
N GLY A 159 -12.38 -7.24 -2.35
CA GLY A 159 -13.61 -7.44 -3.15
C GLY A 159 -13.98 -6.41 -4.23
N LYS A 160 -13.47 -5.17 -4.20
CA LYS A 160 -13.84 -4.09 -5.12
C LYS A 160 -12.73 -3.13 -5.54
N SER A 161 -11.55 -3.16 -4.94
CA SER A 161 -10.44 -2.30 -5.40
C SER A 161 -9.57 -3.07 -6.40
N ASN A 162 -9.83 -2.91 -7.67
CA ASN A 162 -9.00 -3.44 -8.77
C ASN A 162 -7.60 -2.81 -8.87
N LEU A 163 -7.12 -2.12 -7.83
CA LEU A 163 -5.85 -1.40 -7.84
C LEU A 163 -4.63 -2.32 -7.84
N TYR A 164 -4.76 -3.53 -7.31
CA TYR A 164 -3.66 -4.51 -7.23
C TYR A 164 -4.03 -5.84 -7.89
N LYS A 165 -4.77 -5.84 -8.99
CA LYS A 165 -4.95 -7.07 -9.77
C LYS A 165 -3.67 -7.39 -10.50
N PHE A 166 -2.86 -8.22 -9.84
CA PHE A 166 -2.02 -9.15 -10.60
C PHE A 166 -2.99 -10.10 -11.31
N LYS A 167 -3.00 -10.11 -12.64
CA LYS A 167 -3.80 -11.11 -13.37
C LYS A 167 -3.30 -12.49 -12.97
N GLU A 168 -4.20 -13.39 -12.53
CA GLU A 168 -3.90 -14.81 -12.46
C GLU A 168 -3.32 -15.24 -13.81
N GLY A 169 -2.17 -15.91 -13.82
CA GLY A 169 -1.44 -16.25 -15.02
C GLY A 169 -0.29 -15.33 -15.40
N ASN A 170 -0.19 -14.10 -14.82
CA ASN A 170 0.95 -13.19 -15.00
C ASN A 170 1.71 -12.96 -13.69
N MET A 171 1.66 -13.94 -12.79
CA MET A 171 2.40 -13.90 -11.54
C MET A 171 3.91 -13.87 -11.81
N PRO A 172 4.68 -13.17 -10.96
CA PRO A 172 6.14 -13.24 -11.01
C PRO A 172 6.70 -14.67 -10.96
N MET A 173 5.88 -15.66 -10.58
CA MET A 173 6.27 -17.06 -10.43
C MET A 173 6.53 -17.80 -11.75
N GLU A 174 5.87 -17.45 -12.86
CA GLU A 174 6.19 -17.98 -14.19
C GLU A 174 7.17 -17.05 -14.92
N GLY A 175 8.41 -17.03 -14.49
CA GLY A 175 9.46 -16.24 -15.13
C GLY A 175 10.27 -15.36 -14.20
N THR A 176 10.02 -15.39 -12.89
CA THR A 176 10.94 -14.90 -11.88
C THR A 176 11.83 -16.04 -11.42
N GLU A 177 13.09 -16.01 -11.82
CA GLU A 177 14.11 -16.79 -11.14
C GLU A 177 14.37 -16.16 -9.78
N LYS A 178 14.25 -16.96 -8.70
CA LYS A 178 14.70 -16.54 -7.37
C LYS A 178 16.21 -16.36 -7.45
N VAL A 179 16.68 -15.14 -7.31
CA VAL A 179 18.11 -14.89 -7.17
C VAL A 179 18.49 -15.37 -5.78
N PRO A 180 19.43 -16.35 -5.66
CA PRO A 180 19.92 -16.74 -4.34
C PRO A 180 20.53 -15.53 -3.66
N PRO A 181 20.45 -15.40 -2.31
CA PRO A 181 21.12 -14.34 -1.59
C PRO A 181 22.61 -14.36 -1.96
N ALA A 182 23.17 -13.19 -2.25
CA ALA A 182 24.61 -13.08 -2.49
C ALA A 182 25.35 -13.67 -1.29
N PRO A 183 26.36 -14.50 -1.50
CA PRO A 183 27.19 -14.94 -0.41
C PRO A 183 27.86 -13.71 0.21
N PHE A 184 27.68 -13.53 1.52
CA PHE A 184 28.40 -12.52 2.30
C PHE A 184 29.87 -12.82 2.35
#